data_9e283d254c8130d912f72f1cb3247605
#
_entry.id   9e283d254c8130d912f72f1cb3247605
#
_cell.length_a   1.000
_cell.length_b   1.000
_cell.length_c   1.000
_cell.angle_alpha   90.00
_cell.angle_beta   90.00
_cell.angle_gamma   90.00
#
_symmetry.space_group_name_H-M   'P 1'
#
loop_
_entity.id
_entity.type
_entity.pdbx_description
1 polymer ?
#
loop_
_entity_poly.entity_id
_entity_poly.type
_entity_poly.pdbx_seq_one_letter_code
_entity_poly.pdbx_strand_id
1 'polypeptide(L)'
;MAERKKTLVLGASPNPVRFSHKAVKSLLRHDQEVVAVGFREGLIVEEEILTGHPPIEDVHTVSIYIGSSRQTDYYDYIFSLKPERVIFNPGTVNPEFMGRLKQAGIEPVSECMLVMLNDGEY
;
A
#
# COMPACT_ATOMS: atom_id res chain seq x y z
N MET A 1 -19.23 -11.01 -8.40
CA MET A 1 -18.40 -9.81 -8.63
C MET A 1 -17.39 -9.65 -7.52
N ALA A 2 -16.14 -9.43 -7.88
CA ALA A 2 -15.12 -9.16 -6.88
C ALA A 2 -15.36 -7.78 -6.28
N GLU A 3 -15.23 -7.69 -4.97
CA GLU A 3 -15.31 -6.42 -4.27
C GLU A 3 -14.10 -5.56 -4.59
N ARG A 4 -14.33 -4.28 -4.86
CA ARG A 4 -13.24 -3.32 -5.06
C ARG A 4 -12.72 -2.89 -3.70
N LYS A 5 -11.42 -3.05 -3.52
CA LYS A 5 -10.74 -2.67 -2.27
C LYS A 5 -9.84 -1.49 -2.56
N LYS A 6 -10.21 -0.32 -2.03
CA LYS A 6 -9.38 0.88 -2.20
C LYS A 6 -8.03 0.67 -1.54
N THR A 7 -6.99 0.66 -2.33
CA THR A 7 -5.63 0.34 -1.88
C THR A 7 -4.72 1.55 -2.03
N LEU A 8 -4.08 1.94 -0.93
CA LEU A 8 -3.04 2.96 -0.94
C LEU A 8 -1.69 2.26 -1.04
N VAL A 9 -0.96 2.50 -2.14
CA VAL A 9 0.38 1.98 -2.35
C VAL A 9 1.37 3.00 -1.79
N LEU A 10 2.06 2.64 -0.71
CA LEU A 10 3.02 3.51 -0.04
C LEU A 10 4.43 3.22 -0.54
N GLY A 11 5.08 4.23 -1.09
CA GLY A 11 6.38 4.08 -1.72
C GLY A 11 6.27 3.95 -3.24
N ALA A 12 5.16 4.42 -3.81
CA ALA A 12 4.95 4.41 -5.25
C ALA A 12 6.06 5.20 -5.97
N SER A 13 6.48 4.72 -7.13
CA SER A 13 7.56 5.33 -7.90
C SER A 13 7.18 5.46 -9.37
N PRO A 14 7.55 6.57 -10.03
CA PRO A 14 7.34 6.69 -11.47
C PRO A 14 8.28 5.80 -12.28
N ASN A 15 9.28 5.20 -11.63
CA ASN A 15 10.23 4.30 -12.29
C ASN A 15 9.58 2.94 -12.52
N PRO A 16 9.39 2.51 -13.79
CA PRO A 16 8.68 1.26 -14.08
C PRO A 16 9.41 -0.02 -13.65
N VAL A 17 10.68 0.10 -13.28
CA VAL A 17 11.46 -1.04 -12.77
C VAL A 17 11.07 -1.39 -11.32
N ARG A 18 10.55 -0.44 -10.58
CA ARG A 18 10.21 -0.64 -9.17
C ARG A 18 8.97 -1.51 -8.99
N PHE A 19 8.99 -2.36 -7.97
CA PHE A 19 7.85 -3.21 -7.65
C PHE A 19 6.61 -2.40 -7.29
N SER A 20 6.75 -1.25 -6.63
CA SER A 20 5.62 -0.39 -6.30
C SER A 20 4.91 0.12 -7.56
N HIS A 21 5.68 0.43 -8.62
CA HIS A 21 5.12 0.83 -9.90
C HIS A 21 4.30 -0.32 -10.52
N LYS A 22 4.89 -1.52 -10.52
CA LYS A 22 4.22 -2.72 -11.02
C LYS A 22 2.96 -3.03 -10.21
N ALA A 23 3.01 -2.77 -8.92
CA ALA A 23 1.87 -3.00 -8.03
C ALA A 23 0.68 -2.11 -8.39
N VAL A 24 0.92 -0.83 -8.66
CA VAL A 24 -0.15 0.09 -9.08
C VAL A 24 -0.78 -0.41 -10.38
N LYS A 25 0.05 -0.78 -11.36
CA LYS A 25 -0.44 -1.31 -12.62
C LYS A 25 -1.26 -2.59 -12.43
N SER A 26 -0.80 -3.49 -11.56
CA SER A 26 -1.49 -4.75 -11.30
C SER A 26 -2.85 -4.52 -10.64
N LEU A 27 -2.91 -3.60 -9.68
CA LEU A 27 -4.18 -3.22 -9.04
C LEU A 27 -5.18 -2.71 -10.07
N LEU A 28 -4.73 -1.85 -10.98
CA LEU A 28 -5.59 -1.32 -12.04
C LEU A 28 -6.10 -2.43 -12.96
N ARG A 29 -5.22 -3.37 -13.33
CA ARG A 29 -5.61 -4.51 -14.16
C ARG A 29 -6.63 -5.43 -13.49
N HIS A 30 -6.60 -5.48 -12.15
CA HIS A 30 -7.55 -6.27 -11.37
C HIS A 30 -8.76 -5.44 -10.90
N ASP A 31 -8.96 -4.29 -11.52
CA ASP A 31 -10.12 -3.41 -11.29
C ASP A 31 -10.25 -2.94 -9.84
N GLN A 32 -9.13 -2.71 -9.18
CA GLN A 32 -9.10 -2.13 -7.84
C GLN A 32 -8.94 -0.62 -7.91
N GLU A 33 -9.43 0.07 -6.89
CA GLU A 33 -9.25 1.51 -6.76
C GLU A 33 -7.88 1.77 -6.11
N VAL A 34 -7.07 2.66 -6.70
CA VAL A 34 -5.69 2.86 -6.27
C VAL A 34 -5.45 4.31 -5.86
N VAL A 35 -4.72 4.48 -4.76
CA VAL A 35 -4.11 5.76 -4.39
C VAL A 35 -2.61 5.52 -4.29
N ALA A 36 -1.81 6.25 -5.07
CA ALA A 36 -0.37 6.12 -5.07
C ALA A 36 0.26 7.24 -4.23
N VAL A 37 1.04 6.86 -3.22
CA VAL A 37 1.76 7.82 -2.36
C VAL A 37 3.24 7.47 -2.39
N GLY A 38 4.08 8.44 -2.71
CA GLY A 38 5.51 8.22 -2.83
C GLY A 38 6.33 9.43 -2.41
N PHE A 39 7.64 9.34 -2.67
CA PHE A 39 8.58 10.41 -2.32
C PHE A 39 8.75 11.43 -3.44
N ARG A 40 8.28 11.11 -4.64
CA ARG A 40 8.36 11.96 -5.82
C ARG A 40 7.03 12.02 -6.53
N GLU A 41 6.69 13.18 -7.03
CA GLU A 41 5.55 13.33 -7.93
C GLU A 41 5.82 12.61 -9.25
N GLY A 42 4.77 12.22 -9.92
CA GLY A 42 4.86 11.54 -11.21
C GLY A 42 3.57 10.83 -11.52
N LEU A 43 3.59 10.05 -12.59
CA LEU A 43 2.42 9.31 -13.05
C LEU A 43 2.75 7.83 -13.22
N ILE A 44 1.80 6.98 -12.86
CA ILE A 44 1.81 5.57 -13.20
C ILE A 44 0.52 5.32 -13.96
N VAL A 45 0.64 5.13 -15.28
CA VAL A 45 -0.49 5.14 -16.20
C VAL A 45 -1.15 6.53 -16.10
N GLU A 46 -2.35 6.63 -15.57
CA GLU A 46 -3.03 7.91 -15.34
C GLU A 46 -3.12 8.27 -13.86
N GLU A 47 -2.53 7.41 -12.98
CA GLU A 47 -2.59 7.63 -11.55
C GLU A 47 -1.48 8.59 -11.11
N GLU A 48 -1.87 9.70 -10.52
CA GLU A 48 -0.94 10.68 -9.99
C GLU A 48 -0.34 10.18 -8.68
N ILE A 49 0.99 10.28 -8.55
CA ILE A 49 1.67 9.95 -7.30
C ILE A 49 1.61 11.17 -6.39
N LEU A 50 0.94 11.00 -5.25
CA LEU A 50 0.85 12.03 -4.23
C LEU A 50 2.06 11.93 -3.30
N THR A 51 2.44 13.05 -2.70
CA THR A 51 3.56 13.09 -1.75
C THR A 51 3.07 13.53 -0.38
N GLY A 52 3.91 13.31 0.65
CA GLY A 52 3.57 13.66 2.02
C GLY A 52 2.57 12.71 2.64
N HIS A 53 1.64 13.25 3.40
CA HIS A 53 0.62 12.49 4.13
C HIS A 53 -0.78 12.95 3.71
N PRO A 54 -1.19 12.70 2.46
CA PRO A 54 -2.49 13.19 2.00
C PRO A 54 -3.65 12.49 2.69
N PRO A 55 -4.66 13.22 3.16
CA PRO A 55 -5.83 12.60 3.78
C PRO A 55 -6.69 11.93 2.72
N ILE A 56 -6.87 10.62 2.87
CA ILE A 56 -7.64 9.79 1.93
C ILE A 56 -8.71 9.06 2.72
N GLU A 57 -9.94 9.11 2.23
CA GLU A 57 -11.06 8.42 2.88
C GLU A 57 -11.24 7.00 2.35
N ASP A 58 -11.81 6.14 3.18
CA ASP A 58 -12.25 4.79 2.79
C ASP A 58 -11.13 3.88 2.28
N VAL A 59 -9.93 4.01 2.85
CA VAL A 59 -8.83 3.12 2.50
C VAL A 59 -9.06 1.75 3.13
N HIS A 60 -9.17 0.72 2.30
CA HIS A 60 -9.31 -0.67 2.77
C HIS A 60 -7.95 -1.26 3.12
N THR A 61 -6.97 -1.05 2.24
CA THR A 61 -5.66 -1.68 2.34
C THR A 61 -4.55 -0.66 2.14
N VAL A 62 -3.52 -0.73 2.97
CA VAL A 62 -2.25 -0.03 2.72
C VAL A 62 -1.23 -1.07 2.33
N SER A 63 -0.62 -0.95 1.15
CA SER A 63 0.41 -1.86 0.68
C SER A 63 1.76 -1.16 0.74
N ILE A 64 2.65 -1.65 1.61
CA ILE A 64 3.93 -0.99 1.91
C ILE A 64 5.04 -1.51 1.02
N TYR A 65 5.75 -0.56 0.38
CA TYR A 65 6.92 -0.83 -0.47
C TYR A 65 8.16 -0.04 -0.02
N ILE A 66 8.14 0.48 1.22
CA ILE A 66 9.32 1.14 1.80
C ILE A 66 9.90 0.28 2.93
N GLY A 67 11.21 0.35 3.13
CA GLY A 67 11.88 -0.43 4.16
C GLY A 67 11.45 -0.04 5.57
N SER A 68 11.66 -0.94 6.53
CA SER A 68 11.19 -0.75 7.91
C SER A 68 11.69 0.54 8.54
N SER A 69 12.95 0.93 8.28
CA SER A 69 13.54 2.15 8.84
C SER A 69 12.85 3.42 8.37
N ARG A 70 12.17 3.39 7.22
CA ARG A 70 11.48 4.55 6.67
C ARG A 70 10.00 4.58 7.03
N GLN A 71 9.49 3.52 7.64
CA GLN A 71 8.07 3.41 7.95
C GLN A 71 7.66 4.24 9.16
N THR A 72 8.59 4.53 10.06
CA THR A 72 8.28 5.25 11.31
C THR A 72 7.57 6.58 11.05
N ASP A 73 7.99 7.31 10.03
CA ASP A 73 7.40 8.61 9.69
C ASP A 73 5.95 8.48 9.19
N TYR A 74 5.52 7.27 8.87
CA TYR A 74 4.18 7.01 8.34
C TYR A 74 3.27 6.29 9.33
N TYR A 75 3.74 5.94 10.52
CA TYR A 75 2.93 5.21 11.50
C TYR A 75 1.62 5.94 11.81
N ASP A 76 1.73 7.19 12.25
CA ASP A 76 0.54 7.97 12.62
C ASP A 76 -0.36 8.20 11.41
N TYR A 77 0.22 8.42 10.25
CA TYR A 77 -0.53 8.58 9.03
C TYR A 77 -1.37 7.34 8.72
N ILE A 78 -0.75 6.16 8.75
CA ILE A 78 -1.45 4.90 8.47
C ILE A 78 -2.55 4.66 9.50
N PHE A 79 -2.28 4.89 10.79
CA PHE A 79 -3.31 4.78 11.81
C PHE A 79 -4.47 5.74 11.57
N SER A 80 -4.18 6.94 11.09
CA SER A 80 -5.23 7.94 10.81
C SER A 80 -6.15 7.52 9.66
N LEU A 81 -5.63 6.73 8.72
CA LEU A 81 -6.41 6.21 7.60
C LEU A 81 -7.39 5.13 8.01
N LYS A 82 -7.16 4.47 9.12
CA LYS A 82 -7.99 3.38 9.67
C LYS A 82 -8.26 2.28 8.63
N PRO A 83 -7.21 1.73 7.98
CA PRO A 83 -7.42 0.66 7.01
C PRO A 83 -7.85 -0.63 7.71
N GLU A 84 -8.44 -1.56 6.95
CA GLU A 84 -8.75 -2.87 7.50
C GLU A 84 -7.52 -3.76 7.56
N ARG A 85 -6.57 -3.56 6.63
CA ARG A 85 -5.32 -4.34 6.63
C ARG A 85 -4.16 -3.52 6.09
N VAL A 86 -2.94 -3.97 6.46
CA VAL A 86 -1.68 -3.42 5.93
C VAL A 86 -0.86 -4.58 5.42
N ILE A 87 -0.50 -4.55 4.13
CA ILE A 87 0.32 -5.58 3.51
C ILE A 87 1.78 -5.15 3.56
N PHE A 88 2.61 -6.00 4.17
CA PHE A 88 4.07 -5.85 4.22
C PHE A 88 4.66 -6.70 3.12
N ASN A 89 4.96 -6.09 1.99
CA ASN A 89 5.57 -6.79 0.85
C ASN A 89 6.99 -7.24 1.18
N PRO A 90 7.59 -8.16 0.40
CA PRO A 90 8.96 -8.62 0.67
C PRO A 90 9.93 -7.45 0.83
N GLY A 91 10.74 -7.50 1.89
CA GLY A 91 11.70 -6.45 2.20
C GLY A 91 11.17 -5.32 3.08
N THR A 92 9.88 -5.37 3.47
CA THR A 92 9.27 -4.29 4.27
C THR A 92 8.82 -4.75 5.66
N VAL A 93 8.98 -6.02 5.99
CA VAL A 93 8.48 -6.60 7.25
C VAL A 93 9.03 -5.83 8.44
N ASN A 94 8.12 -5.46 9.36
CA ASN A 94 8.41 -4.63 10.51
C ASN A 94 7.61 -5.15 11.71
N PRO A 95 8.22 -6.05 12.51
CA PRO A 95 7.50 -6.68 13.63
C PRO A 95 6.94 -5.67 14.64
N GLU A 96 7.67 -4.59 14.91
CA GLU A 96 7.19 -3.56 15.83
C GLU A 96 5.89 -2.93 15.33
N PHE A 97 5.88 -2.51 14.06
CA PHE A 97 4.69 -1.88 13.49
C PHE A 97 3.55 -2.88 13.36
N MET A 98 3.87 -4.10 12.94
CA MET A 98 2.85 -5.16 12.84
C MET A 98 2.17 -5.41 14.18
N GLY A 99 2.92 -5.41 15.27
CA GLY A 99 2.38 -5.55 16.62
C GLY A 99 1.44 -4.40 17.00
N ARG A 100 1.84 -3.17 16.69
CA ARG A 100 1.01 -1.98 16.95
C ARG A 100 -0.30 -2.01 16.15
N LEU A 101 -0.22 -2.43 14.90
CA LEU A 101 -1.40 -2.56 14.04
C LEU A 101 -2.39 -3.57 14.61
N LYS A 102 -1.89 -4.74 15.03
CA LYS A 102 -2.71 -5.76 15.65
C LYS A 102 -3.44 -5.24 16.87
N GLN A 103 -2.73 -4.50 17.74
CA GLN A 103 -3.33 -3.91 18.93
C GLN A 103 -4.42 -2.91 18.59
N ALA A 104 -4.31 -2.25 17.45
CA ALA A 104 -5.29 -1.28 16.98
C ALA A 104 -6.44 -1.91 16.19
N GLY A 105 -6.46 -3.24 16.04
CA GLY A 105 -7.49 -3.93 15.28
C GLY A 105 -7.30 -3.92 13.79
N ILE A 106 -6.10 -3.61 13.32
CA ILE A 106 -5.75 -3.58 11.89
C ILE A 106 -4.95 -4.84 11.58
N GLU A 107 -5.35 -5.58 10.55
CA GLU A 107 -4.70 -6.84 10.20
C GLU A 107 -3.37 -6.61 9.46
N PRO A 108 -2.22 -7.03 10.03
CA PRO A 108 -0.96 -7.02 9.29
C PRO A 108 -0.84 -8.29 8.47
N VAL A 109 -0.47 -8.15 7.18
CA VAL A 109 -0.32 -9.28 6.26
C VAL A 109 1.11 -9.24 5.71
N SER A 110 1.88 -10.31 5.92
CA SER A 110 3.24 -10.42 5.42
C SER A 110 3.24 -11.30 4.17
N GLU A 111 2.95 -10.68 3.03
CA GLU A 111 2.86 -11.40 1.74
C GLU A 111 3.18 -10.44 0.60
N CYS A 112 3.36 -10.99 -0.59
CA CYS A 112 3.56 -10.21 -1.80
C CYS A 112 2.20 -9.89 -2.43
N MET A 113 1.82 -8.63 -2.48
CA MET A 113 0.52 -8.23 -3.04
C MET A 113 0.36 -8.64 -4.50
N LEU A 114 1.43 -8.58 -5.29
CA LEU A 114 1.38 -9.01 -6.69
C LEU A 114 0.97 -10.47 -6.83
N VAL A 115 1.49 -11.33 -5.95
CA VAL A 115 1.12 -12.74 -5.91
C VAL A 115 -0.33 -12.90 -5.48
N MET A 116 -0.75 -12.17 -4.45
CA MET A 116 -2.14 -12.21 -3.98
C MET A 116 -3.12 -11.87 -5.11
N LEU A 117 -2.83 -10.84 -5.88
CA LEU A 117 -3.67 -10.43 -6.99
C LEU A 117 -3.72 -11.50 -8.08
N ASN A 118 -2.58 -12.07 -8.43
CA ASN A 118 -2.51 -13.09 -9.46
C ASN A 118 -3.21 -14.40 -9.05
N ASP A 119 -3.17 -14.72 -7.76
CA ASP A 119 -3.76 -15.96 -7.24
C ASP A 119 -5.24 -15.82 -6.86
N GLY A 120 -5.81 -14.63 -7.02
CA GLY A 120 -7.20 -14.39 -6.65
C GLY A 120 -7.43 -14.33 -5.15
N GLU A 121 -6.37 -14.09 -4.35
CA GLU A 121 -6.45 -14.06 -2.88
C GLU A 121 -6.44 -12.62 -2.33
N TYR A 122 -6.52 -11.65 -3.19
CA TYR A 122 -6.52 -10.26 -2.76
C TYR A 122 -7.87 -9.90 -2.13
#